data_0d1b6367b9d1467290b01218036e6e7d
#
_entry.id   0d1b6367b9d1467290b01218036e6e7d
#
_cell.length_a   1.000
_cell.length_b   1.000
_cell.length_c   1.000
_cell.angle_alpha   90.00
_cell.angle_beta   90.00
_cell.angle_gamma   90.00
#
_symmetry.space_group_name_H-M   'P 1'
#
loop_
_entity.id
_entity.type
_entity.pdbx_description
1 polymer ?
#
loop_
_entity_poly.entity_id
_entity_poly.type
_entity_poly.pdbx_seq_one_letter_code
_entity_poly.pdbx_strand_id
1 'polypeptide(L)'
;PGTYQEAFPLNVPMGVTVKGHSLRSVELSPTSGTQSKDAFLLQGDSTVEDLTIKDFFYNSGANEGYAFKFAPNFRVYLRSPYVRNVTVITQGTTTSNTDPRGFASGDAGRGAYLDGSIANADSKEAGMLFHSVTFITPGVTGLKVTNGSRVEWLNCFTYFADKGIEIVDGSAGLKG
;
A
#
# COMPACT_ATOMS: atom_id res chain seq x y z
N PRO A 1 0.70 -10.99 19.73
CA PRO A 1 0.17 -11.85 18.67
C PRO A 1 -1.37 -11.81 18.67
N GLY A 2 -1.97 -11.88 17.49
CA GLY A 2 -3.42 -11.91 17.33
C GLY A 2 -3.90 -11.19 16.08
N THR A 3 -5.20 -11.26 15.85
CA THR A 3 -5.90 -10.51 14.82
C THR A 3 -6.47 -9.24 15.42
N TYR A 4 -6.15 -8.11 14.81
CA TYR A 4 -6.58 -6.79 15.23
C TYR A 4 -7.51 -6.22 14.17
N GLN A 5 -8.65 -5.68 14.59
CA GLN A 5 -9.57 -4.95 13.72
C GLN A 5 -9.47 -3.47 14.02
N GLU A 6 -9.14 -2.69 12.99
CA GLU A 6 -8.90 -1.25 13.14
C GLU A 6 -9.72 -0.45 12.12
N ALA A 7 -10.09 0.75 12.48
CA ALA A 7 -10.76 1.66 11.57
C ALA A 7 -9.73 2.22 10.58
N PHE A 8 -9.78 1.78 9.33
CA PHE A 8 -8.92 2.32 8.27
C PHE A 8 -9.37 3.71 7.80
N PRO A 9 -8.46 4.59 7.37
CA PRO A 9 -7.01 4.40 7.31
C PRO A 9 -6.31 4.68 8.66
N LEU A 10 -5.20 3.98 8.89
CA LEU A 10 -4.28 4.28 9.97
C LEU A 10 -3.27 5.34 9.50
N ASN A 11 -3.34 6.52 10.08
CA ASN A 11 -2.38 7.58 9.79
C ASN A 11 -1.13 7.37 10.66
N VAL A 12 0.03 7.22 10.03
CA VAL A 12 1.30 7.07 10.72
C VAL A 12 2.09 8.37 10.61
N PRO A 13 2.17 9.14 11.70
CA PRO A 13 2.89 10.40 11.72
C PRO A 13 4.39 10.23 11.52
N MET A 14 5.05 11.34 11.24
CA MET A 14 6.51 11.40 11.13
C MET A 14 7.19 10.88 12.41
N GLY A 15 8.21 10.05 12.24
CA GLY A 15 8.99 9.48 13.35
C GLY A 15 8.30 8.33 14.11
N VAL A 16 7.10 7.93 13.71
CA VAL A 16 6.36 6.85 14.37
C VAL A 16 6.62 5.51 13.69
N THR A 17 6.83 4.48 14.49
CA THR A 17 6.90 3.09 14.04
C THR A 17 5.67 2.32 14.50
N VAL A 18 4.96 1.71 13.55
CA VAL A 18 3.94 0.69 13.82
C VAL A 18 4.58 -0.67 13.61
N LYS A 19 4.63 -1.46 14.68
CA LYS A 19 5.35 -2.73 14.69
C LYS A 19 4.48 -3.86 15.21
N GLY A 20 4.38 -4.93 14.43
CA GLY A 20 3.87 -6.21 14.91
C GLY A 20 4.93 -6.98 15.71
N HIS A 21 4.52 -8.00 16.43
CA HIS A 21 5.45 -8.91 17.12
C HIS A 21 6.23 -9.78 16.12
N SER A 22 5.54 -10.25 15.07
CA SER A 22 6.14 -10.94 13.92
C SER A 22 5.15 -10.96 12.75
N LEU A 23 5.69 -11.16 11.56
CA LEU A 23 4.95 -11.19 10.30
C LEU A 23 3.70 -12.10 10.33
N ARG A 24 3.80 -13.26 10.95
CA ARG A 24 2.72 -14.27 10.95
C ARG A 24 1.86 -14.26 12.22
N SER A 25 2.25 -13.54 13.25
CA SER A 25 1.54 -13.54 14.52
C SER A 25 0.68 -12.31 14.74
N VAL A 26 0.80 -11.31 13.88
CA VAL A 26 -0.02 -10.10 13.92
C VAL A 26 -0.70 -9.92 12.58
N GLU A 27 -2.03 -10.02 12.59
CA GLU A 27 -2.88 -9.75 11.44
C GLU A 27 -3.71 -8.50 11.70
N LEU A 28 -3.74 -7.61 10.72
CA LEU A 28 -4.50 -6.37 10.76
C LEU A 28 -5.58 -6.41 9.68
N SER A 29 -6.82 -6.19 10.04
CA SER A 29 -7.95 -6.10 9.14
C SER A 29 -8.82 -4.88 9.44
N PRO A 30 -9.59 -4.37 8.46
CA PRO A 30 -10.46 -3.22 8.70
C PRO A 30 -11.69 -3.58 9.54
N THR A 31 -12.18 -2.63 10.33
CA THR A 31 -13.51 -2.72 10.93
C THR A 31 -14.61 -2.57 9.88
N SER A 32 -15.83 -3.01 10.24
CA SER A 32 -17.00 -2.79 9.39
C SER A 32 -17.18 -1.31 9.05
N GLY A 33 -17.42 -1.04 7.76
CA GLY A 33 -17.57 0.33 7.23
C GLY A 33 -16.27 0.98 6.77
N THR A 34 -15.11 0.40 7.05
CA THR A 34 -13.81 0.92 6.60
C THR A 34 -13.06 -0.02 5.65
N GLN A 35 -13.70 -1.09 5.20
CA GLN A 35 -13.08 -2.10 4.34
C GLN A 35 -12.62 -1.57 2.97
N SER A 36 -13.23 -0.47 2.50
CA SER A 36 -12.89 0.16 1.21
C SER A 36 -12.02 1.39 1.38
N LYS A 37 -11.27 1.47 2.49
CA LYS A 37 -10.31 2.54 2.76
C LYS A 37 -8.88 2.04 2.60
N ASP A 38 -7.95 2.96 2.43
CA ASP A 38 -6.52 2.66 2.48
C ASP A 38 -6.15 2.13 3.86
N ALA A 39 -5.22 1.16 3.95
CA ALA A 39 -4.85 0.65 5.26
C ALA A 39 -3.93 1.61 6.01
N PHE A 40 -2.85 2.03 5.38
CA PHE A 40 -1.88 2.95 5.99
C PHE A 40 -1.64 4.19 5.13
N LEU A 41 -1.69 5.35 5.77
CA LEU A 41 -1.24 6.63 5.23
C LEU A 41 0.03 7.06 5.97
N LEU A 42 1.16 7.10 5.24
CA LEU A 42 2.48 7.25 5.82
C LEU A 42 3.06 8.65 5.59
N GLN A 43 3.56 9.28 6.65
CA GLN A 43 4.43 10.45 6.57
C GLN A 43 5.89 10.03 6.41
N GLY A 44 6.77 10.95 6.02
CA GLY A 44 8.22 10.73 6.04
C GLY A 44 8.70 10.29 7.43
N ASP A 45 9.85 9.64 7.49
CA ASP A 45 10.43 9.10 8.73
C ASP A 45 9.55 8.10 9.50
N SER A 46 8.42 7.65 8.94
CA SER A 46 7.56 6.64 9.55
C SER A 46 7.96 5.22 9.15
N THR A 47 7.60 4.25 9.96
CA THR A 47 7.90 2.83 9.67
C THR A 47 6.68 1.95 9.96
N VAL A 48 6.44 0.96 9.09
CA VAL A 48 5.50 -0.14 9.34
C VAL A 48 6.24 -1.45 9.16
N GLU A 49 6.19 -2.33 10.19
CA GLU A 49 6.97 -3.55 10.15
C GLU A 49 6.35 -4.75 10.89
N ASP A 50 6.75 -5.95 10.45
CA ASP A 50 6.51 -7.22 11.14
C ASP A 50 5.01 -7.56 11.33
N LEU A 51 4.16 -7.37 10.31
CA LEU A 51 2.72 -7.66 10.37
C LEU A 51 2.15 -8.11 9.02
N THR A 52 0.94 -8.65 9.07
CA THR A 52 0.13 -8.98 7.89
C THR A 52 -1.09 -8.08 7.83
N ILE A 53 -1.39 -7.54 6.65
CA ILE A 53 -2.60 -6.73 6.37
C ILE A 53 -3.51 -7.55 5.47
N LYS A 54 -4.82 -7.60 5.78
CA LYS A 54 -5.76 -8.41 5.00
C LYS A 54 -7.18 -7.85 4.96
N ASP A 55 -7.99 -8.42 4.10
CA ASP A 55 -9.45 -8.30 4.07
C ASP A 55 -9.97 -6.87 3.81
N PHE A 56 -9.27 -6.08 3.00
CA PHE A 56 -9.74 -4.78 2.52
C PHE A 56 -9.98 -4.81 1.01
N PHE A 57 -10.79 -3.86 0.51
CA PHE A 57 -11.25 -3.80 -0.86
C PHE A 57 -10.89 -2.48 -1.52
N TYR A 58 -10.86 -2.48 -2.87
CA TYR A 58 -10.63 -1.28 -3.64
C TYR A 58 -11.94 -0.56 -3.98
N ASN A 59 -11.96 0.75 -3.74
CA ASN A 59 -13.03 1.66 -4.16
C ASN A 59 -12.53 2.53 -5.31
N SER A 60 -12.96 2.22 -6.52
CA SER A 60 -12.55 2.95 -7.73
C SER A 60 -13.04 4.40 -7.75
N GLY A 61 -14.21 4.67 -7.19
CA GLY A 61 -14.79 6.02 -7.15
C GLY A 61 -13.99 7.00 -6.30
N ALA A 62 -13.37 6.49 -5.23
CA ALA A 62 -12.55 7.29 -4.33
C ALA A 62 -11.03 7.09 -4.55
N ASN A 63 -10.64 6.13 -5.39
CA ASN A 63 -9.25 5.68 -5.53
C ASN A 63 -8.61 5.31 -4.16
N GLU A 64 -9.37 4.57 -3.35
CA GLU A 64 -9.00 4.08 -2.03
C GLU A 64 -8.95 2.55 -2.01
N GLY A 65 -8.34 1.96 -0.97
CA GLY A 65 -8.18 0.51 -0.84
C GLY A 65 -6.80 0.03 -1.25
N TYR A 66 -5.77 0.81 -0.93
CA TYR A 66 -4.38 0.41 -1.00
C TYR A 66 -3.84 0.09 0.40
N ALA A 67 -2.93 -0.87 0.49
CA ALA A 67 -2.26 -1.15 1.76
C ALA A 67 -1.40 0.03 2.21
N PHE A 68 -0.73 0.72 1.28
CA PHE A 68 0.17 1.84 1.59
C PHE A 68 -0.02 2.99 0.60
N LYS A 69 -0.15 4.19 1.15
CA LYS A 69 -0.11 5.47 0.42
C LYS A 69 0.64 6.52 1.23
N PHE A 70 1.07 7.57 0.55
CA PHE A 70 1.50 8.77 1.26
C PHE A 70 0.33 9.42 1.99
N ALA A 71 0.57 9.90 3.20
CA ALA A 71 -0.42 10.67 3.95
C ALA A 71 -0.72 12.02 3.26
N PRO A 72 -1.91 12.60 3.47
CA PRO A 72 -2.18 13.98 3.03
C PRO A 72 -1.12 14.94 3.58
N ASN A 73 -0.71 15.92 2.76
CA ASN A 73 0.38 16.84 3.08
C ASN A 73 1.70 16.14 3.43
N PHE A 74 2.00 15.10 2.66
CA PHE A 74 3.22 14.31 2.82
C PHE A 74 4.47 15.18 2.87
N ARG A 75 5.30 14.91 3.87
CA ARG A 75 6.60 15.57 4.07
C ARG A 75 7.67 14.55 4.39
N VAL A 76 8.87 14.79 3.90
CA VAL A 76 10.09 14.08 4.28
C VAL A 76 11.01 15.08 4.94
N TYR A 77 11.46 14.76 6.14
CA TYR A 77 12.47 15.57 6.82
C TYR A 77 13.87 14.96 6.68
N LEU A 78 14.02 13.71 7.06
CA LEU A 78 15.30 12.99 6.99
C LEU A 78 15.24 11.74 6.12
N ARG A 79 14.13 11.00 6.16
CA ARG A 79 14.00 9.70 5.50
C ARG A 79 12.63 9.52 4.87
N SER A 80 12.60 8.76 3.81
CA SER A 80 11.34 8.23 3.26
C SER A 80 10.65 7.29 4.24
N PRO A 81 9.32 7.12 4.15
CA PRO A 81 8.63 6.06 4.87
C PRO A 81 9.24 4.70 4.56
N TYR A 82 9.30 3.84 5.55
CA TYR A 82 9.86 2.51 5.44
C TYR A 82 8.85 1.42 5.79
N VAL A 83 8.63 0.50 4.86
CA VAL A 83 7.80 -0.68 5.06
C VAL A 83 8.70 -1.91 4.95
N ARG A 84 8.76 -2.72 5.99
CA ARG A 84 9.60 -3.91 5.97
C ARG A 84 8.94 -5.12 6.61
N ASN A 85 9.23 -6.29 6.06
CA ASN A 85 8.74 -7.57 6.57
C ASN A 85 7.22 -7.55 6.79
N VAL A 86 6.47 -7.15 5.74
CA VAL A 86 5.02 -7.07 5.75
C VAL A 86 4.45 -7.95 4.64
N THR A 87 3.35 -8.64 4.95
CA THR A 87 2.55 -9.34 3.94
C THR A 87 1.21 -8.64 3.79
N VAL A 88 0.81 -8.41 2.55
CA VAL A 88 -0.52 -7.91 2.19
C VAL A 88 -1.26 -9.05 1.48
N ILE A 89 -2.42 -9.44 2.00
CA ILE A 89 -3.24 -10.51 1.44
C ILE A 89 -4.64 -9.96 1.18
N THR A 90 -5.02 -9.84 -0.07
CA THR A 90 -6.35 -9.34 -0.44
C THR A 90 -7.13 -10.34 -1.27
N GLN A 91 -8.44 -10.25 -1.19
CA GLN A 91 -9.40 -10.99 -1.99
C GLN A 91 -10.46 -10.00 -2.48
N GLY A 92 -11.05 -10.26 -3.64
CA GLY A 92 -12.20 -9.49 -4.08
C GLY A 92 -13.49 -9.96 -3.40
N THR A 93 -14.49 -9.09 -3.42
CA THR A 93 -15.82 -9.40 -2.86
C THR A 93 -16.59 -10.38 -3.72
N THR A 94 -16.27 -10.44 -5.01
CA THR A 94 -16.93 -11.33 -5.96
C THR A 94 -15.89 -12.22 -6.64
N THR A 95 -16.15 -13.50 -6.65
CA THR A 95 -15.44 -14.43 -7.53
C THR A 95 -15.90 -14.15 -8.95
N SER A 96 -15.13 -13.42 -9.72
CA SER A 96 -15.38 -13.29 -11.16
C SER A 96 -15.03 -14.62 -11.83
N ASN A 97 -16.05 -15.34 -12.28
CA ASN A 97 -15.88 -16.53 -13.12
C ASN A 97 -15.28 -16.22 -14.51
N THR A 98 -14.91 -14.98 -14.77
CA THR A 98 -14.37 -14.55 -16.06
C THR A 98 -12.85 -14.58 -16.10
N ASP A 99 -12.16 -14.65 -14.97
CA ASP A 99 -10.71 -14.88 -14.96
C ASP A 99 -10.43 -16.39 -15.01
N PRO A 100 -9.79 -16.89 -16.08
CA PRO A 100 -9.46 -18.31 -16.22
C PRO A 100 -8.54 -18.83 -15.11
N ARG A 101 -7.94 -17.93 -14.33
CA ARG A 101 -7.12 -18.27 -13.15
C ARG A 101 -7.94 -18.41 -11.87
N GLY A 102 -9.25 -18.16 -11.91
CA GLY A 102 -10.15 -18.25 -10.75
C GLY A 102 -9.92 -17.16 -9.71
N PHE A 103 -9.24 -16.06 -10.06
CA PHE A 103 -8.95 -14.97 -9.15
C PHE A 103 -9.96 -13.83 -9.26
N ALA A 104 -10.03 -13.11 -8.19
CA ALA A 104 -11.02 -12.16 -7.79
C ALA A 104 -11.31 -11.04 -8.81
N SER A 105 -12.45 -10.47 -8.59
CA SER A 105 -12.93 -9.23 -9.19
C SER A 105 -11.92 -8.08 -9.01
N GLY A 106 -11.99 -7.09 -9.91
CA GLY A 106 -11.16 -5.90 -9.85
C GLY A 106 -11.33 -5.00 -8.61
N ASP A 107 -12.14 -5.43 -7.63
CA ASP A 107 -12.36 -4.77 -6.34
C ASP A 107 -11.47 -5.29 -5.20
N ALA A 108 -10.60 -6.25 -5.46
CA ALA A 108 -9.62 -6.66 -4.46
C ALA A 108 -8.75 -5.46 -4.03
N GLY A 109 -8.42 -5.40 -2.74
CA GLY A 109 -7.49 -4.39 -2.22
C GLY A 109 -6.14 -4.47 -2.93
N ARG A 110 -5.51 -3.35 -3.14
CA ARG A 110 -4.25 -3.20 -3.88
C ARG A 110 -3.07 -3.06 -2.94
N GLY A 111 -1.86 -3.26 -3.45
CA GLY A 111 -0.66 -3.17 -2.65
C GLY A 111 -0.32 -1.73 -2.26
N ALA A 112 0.46 -1.02 -3.05
CA ALA A 112 0.84 0.35 -2.75
C ALA A 112 0.53 1.31 -3.91
N TYR A 113 0.21 2.57 -3.57
CA TYR A 113 0.06 3.66 -4.52
C TYR A 113 0.91 4.86 -4.10
N LEU A 114 1.93 5.14 -4.87
CA LEU A 114 2.86 6.24 -4.65
C LEU A 114 2.57 7.33 -5.66
N ASP A 115 1.98 8.42 -5.19
CA ASP A 115 1.64 9.58 -6.01
C ASP A 115 2.51 10.78 -5.63
N GLY A 116 3.46 11.13 -6.49
CA GLY A 116 4.38 12.24 -6.26
C GLY A 116 3.71 13.61 -6.24
N SER A 117 2.48 13.74 -6.78
CA SER A 117 1.74 15.01 -6.76
C SER A 117 1.30 15.42 -5.35
N ILE A 118 1.24 14.46 -4.41
CA ILE A 118 0.86 14.73 -3.02
C ILE A 118 1.98 15.36 -2.19
N ALA A 119 3.22 15.30 -2.69
CA ALA A 119 4.36 15.89 -2.02
C ALA A 119 4.21 17.41 -1.93
N ASN A 120 4.51 17.97 -0.76
CA ASN A 120 4.55 19.41 -0.59
C ASN A 120 5.67 20.00 -1.45
N ALA A 121 5.50 21.23 -1.92
CA ALA A 121 6.49 21.93 -2.76
C ALA A 121 7.91 21.95 -2.16
N ASP A 122 8.01 21.83 -0.84
CA ASP A 122 9.27 21.76 -0.12
C ASP A 122 9.89 20.36 -0.07
N SER A 123 9.12 19.30 -0.31
CA SER A 123 9.62 17.93 -0.41
C SER A 123 9.81 17.55 -1.87
N LYS A 124 11.01 17.79 -2.39
CA LYS A 124 11.35 17.47 -3.79
C LYS A 124 11.37 15.95 -4.10
N GLU A 125 11.11 15.11 -3.12
CA GLU A 125 11.26 13.66 -3.26
C GLU A 125 10.18 12.89 -2.50
N ALA A 126 9.06 12.61 -3.15
CA ALA A 126 8.09 11.64 -2.64
C ALA A 126 8.62 10.23 -2.94
N GLY A 127 9.23 9.60 -1.97
CA GLY A 127 9.75 8.23 -2.07
C GLY A 127 9.23 7.35 -0.95
N MET A 128 9.20 6.04 -1.17
CA MET A 128 8.90 5.03 -0.15
C MET A 128 9.81 3.82 -0.33
N LEU A 129 10.28 3.29 0.78
CA LEU A 129 11.17 2.13 0.82
C LEU A 129 10.37 0.89 1.22
N PHE A 130 10.43 -0.15 0.39
CA PHE A 130 9.90 -1.47 0.70
C PHE A 130 11.04 -2.48 0.80
N HIS A 131 11.06 -3.26 1.88
CA HIS A 131 12.04 -4.29 2.11
C HIS A 131 11.40 -5.57 2.66
N SER A 132 11.58 -6.68 1.95
CA SER A 132 10.99 -7.97 2.33
C SER A 132 9.46 -7.90 2.47
N VAL A 133 8.81 -7.21 1.54
CA VAL A 133 7.35 -7.09 1.49
C VAL A 133 6.77 -8.01 0.44
N THR A 134 5.70 -8.69 0.79
CA THR A 134 4.98 -9.57 -0.13
C THR A 134 3.57 -9.05 -0.35
N PHE A 135 3.22 -8.74 -1.59
CA PHE A 135 1.87 -8.40 -2.00
C PHE A 135 1.21 -9.61 -2.69
N ILE A 136 0.19 -10.15 -2.06
CA ILE A 136 -0.69 -11.18 -2.63
C ILE A 136 -2.00 -10.48 -2.98
N THR A 137 -2.05 -9.96 -4.20
CA THR A 137 -3.11 -9.05 -4.69
C THR A 137 -3.72 -9.61 -5.99
N PRO A 138 -4.52 -10.67 -5.91
CA PRO A 138 -5.00 -11.40 -7.08
C PRO A 138 -5.80 -10.53 -8.05
N GLY A 139 -5.38 -10.50 -9.32
CA GLY A 139 -6.08 -9.83 -10.41
C GLY A 139 -6.03 -8.30 -10.39
N VAL A 140 -5.27 -7.69 -9.47
CA VAL A 140 -5.13 -6.23 -9.34
C VAL A 140 -3.67 -5.78 -9.28
N THR A 141 -3.40 -4.50 -9.06
CA THR A 141 -2.05 -3.94 -9.05
C THR A 141 -1.37 -4.16 -7.69
N GLY A 142 -0.15 -4.68 -7.70
CA GLY A 142 0.71 -4.78 -6.51
C GLY A 142 1.29 -3.42 -6.10
N LEU A 143 2.03 -2.78 -7.00
CA LEU A 143 2.62 -1.45 -6.77
C LEU A 143 2.28 -0.52 -7.93
N LYS A 144 1.81 0.69 -7.64
CA LYS A 144 1.63 1.76 -8.62
C LYS A 144 2.44 3.00 -8.22
N VAL A 145 3.21 3.52 -9.18
CA VAL A 145 4.08 4.70 -9.00
C VAL A 145 3.72 5.74 -10.04
N THR A 146 3.43 6.98 -9.62
CA THR A 146 2.98 8.05 -10.52
C THR A 146 3.57 9.41 -10.13
N ASN A 147 3.48 10.37 -11.04
CA ASN A 147 3.78 11.79 -10.79
C ASN A 147 5.19 12.03 -10.20
N GLY A 148 6.20 11.32 -10.73
CA GLY A 148 7.58 11.50 -10.33
C GLY A 148 7.93 10.99 -8.94
N SER A 149 7.03 10.21 -8.29
CA SER A 149 7.39 9.55 -7.04
C SER A 149 8.45 8.47 -7.26
N ARG A 150 9.14 8.10 -6.19
CA ARG A 150 10.19 7.09 -6.20
C ARG A 150 9.86 5.91 -5.32
N VAL A 151 10.41 4.75 -5.65
CA VAL A 151 10.32 3.56 -4.83
C VAL A 151 11.68 2.87 -4.76
N GLU A 152 12.04 2.43 -3.57
CA GLU A 152 13.08 1.44 -3.38
C GLU A 152 12.42 0.10 -3.09
N TRP A 153 12.75 -0.91 -3.88
CA TRP A 153 12.08 -2.22 -3.89
C TRP A 153 13.10 -3.32 -3.66
N LEU A 154 13.32 -3.68 -2.39
CA LEU A 154 14.36 -4.61 -1.97
C LEU A 154 13.76 -5.92 -1.48
N ASN A 155 14.10 -7.02 -2.13
CA ASN A 155 13.63 -8.36 -1.75
C ASN A 155 12.11 -8.44 -1.58
N CYS A 156 11.36 -7.79 -2.46
CA CYS A 156 9.90 -7.75 -2.42
C CYS A 156 9.29 -8.57 -3.56
N PHE A 157 8.07 -9.04 -3.34
CA PHE A 157 7.37 -9.91 -4.28
C PHE A 157 5.93 -9.46 -4.47
N THR A 158 5.43 -9.63 -5.69
CA THR A 158 4.00 -9.55 -6.02
C THR A 158 3.55 -10.90 -6.55
N TYR A 159 2.48 -11.44 -5.96
CA TYR A 159 1.92 -12.71 -6.39
C TYR A 159 0.50 -12.52 -6.92
N PHE A 160 0.22 -13.21 -8.00
CA PHE A 160 -1.09 -13.27 -8.67
C PHE A 160 -1.62 -11.91 -9.17
N ALA A 161 -0.84 -10.85 -9.06
CA ALA A 161 -1.22 -9.53 -9.51
C ALA A 161 -1.43 -9.50 -11.03
N ASP A 162 -2.39 -8.70 -11.51
CA ASP A 162 -2.50 -8.35 -12.92
C ASP A 162 -1.29 -7.52 -13.36
N LYS A 163 -0.92 -6.55 -12.53
CA LYS A 163 0.31 -5.77 -12.69
C LYS A 163 1.13 -5.85 -11.41
N GLY A 164 2.28 -6.49 -11.48
CA GLY A 164 3.19 -6.55 -10.33
C GLY A 164 3.65 -5.16 -9.93
N ILE A 165 4.23 -4.42 -10.90
CA ILE A 165 4.63 -3.02 -10.77
C ILE A 165 4.10 -2.25 -11.96
N GLU A 166 3.41 -1.15 -11.72
CA GLU A 166 2.91 -0.20 -12.71
C GLU A 166 3.55 1.17 -12.48
N ILE A 167 4.36 1.61 -13.44
CA ILE A 167 4.93 2.96 -13.44
C ILE A 167 4.18 3.76 -14.49
N VAL A 168 3.49 4.79 -14.05
CA VAL A 168 2.71 5.68 -14.92
C VAL A 168 3.31 7.07 -14.85
N ASP A 169 3.61 7.57 -16.01
CA ASP A 169 4.04 8.95 -16.15
C ASP A 169 2.90 9.90 -15.78
N GLY A 170 3.16 10.76 -14.84
CA GLY A 170 2.26 11.89 -14.59
C GLY A 170 2.57 13.02 -15.56
N SER A 171 1.57 13.59 -16.13
CA SER A 171 1.57 14.64 -17.16
C SER A 171 2.38 15.91 -16.86
N ALA A 172 3.09 15.99 -15.79
CA ALA A 172 3.98 17.10 -15.44
C ALA A 172 5.43 16.68 -15.54
N GLY A 173 5.92 16.62 -16.76
CA GLY A 173 7.36 16.62 -17.07
C GLY A 173 8.19 15.65 -16.25
N LEU A 174 8.27 14.44 -16.75
CA LEU A 174 9.23 13.47 -16.30
C LEU A 174 10.61 14.00 -16.16
N LYS A 175 11.19 13.64 -15.05
CA LYS A 175 12.64 13.47 -15.02
C LYS A 175 12.89 12.08 -14.41
N GLY A 176 13.26 11.15 -15.29
CA GLY A 176 13.72 9.84 -14.89
C GLY A 176 14.91 9.90 -13.97
#